data_dec783c28c5744591397039a0285c6f1
#
_entry.id   dec783c28c5744591397039a0285c6f1
#
_cell.length_a   1.000
_cell.length_b   1.000
_cell.length_c   1.000
_cell.angle_alpha   90.00
_cell.angle_beta   90.00
_cell.angle_gamma   90.00
#
_symmetry.space_group_name_H-M   'P 1'
#
loop_
_entity.id
_entity.type
_entity.pdbx_description
1 polymer ?
#
loop_
_entity_poly.entity_id
_entity_poly.type
_entity_poly.pdbx_seq_one_letter_code
_entity_poly.pdbx_strand_id
1 'polypeptide(L)'
;KVIATPHYLVGNQKLTAAEIKERIKNLEEFLKHKGIEIEILPGMEIYIRKNLGKLAKEGQLLGLNESRYLLIELPLNNLPRYTEDVFYDLQVLGYQPIIAHPERYRAVREDTNLLYRWLEAGALAQLNGGSLLGIFGERVKNTAEILVEHNLVQLVASDLHSNKRRRECLEEVNARLEEMESQIKYWQNAEAVIRDQKVQLNDIQYYKKKKGFLDRFKIF
;
A
#
# COMPACT_ATOMS: atom_id res chain seq x y z
N LYS A 1 9.91 -14.05 6.04
CA LYS A 1 10.43 -12.68 5.93
C LYS A 1 9.32 -11.67 6.16
N VAL A 2 9.64 -10.49 6.69
CA VAL A 2 8.72 -9.37 6.86
C VAL A 2 9.43 -8.06 6.53
N ILE A 3 8.73 -7.09 5.93
CA ILE A 3 9.26 -5.75 5.72
C ILE A 3 8.74 -4.85 6.85
N ALA A 4 9.64 -4.26 7.62
CA ALA A 4 9.29 -3.26 8.63
C ALA A 4 9.17 -1.88 7.96
N THR A 5 7.99 -1.27 8.01
CA THR A 5 7.68 0.00 7.37
C THR A 5 7.23 1.06 8.38
N PRO A 6 8.09 1.50 9.31
CA PRO A 6 7.72 2.54 10.25
C PRO A 6 7.30 3.82 9.51
N HIS A 7 6.34 4.54 10.09
CA HIS A 7 5.90 5.82 9.52
C HIS A 7 7.04 6.84 9.44
N TYR A 8 7.12 7.53 8.31
CA TYR A 8 8.05 8.62 8.06
C TYR A 8 7.28 9.88 7.65
N LEU A 9 7.63 11.02 8.25
CA LEU A 9 6.99 12.34 8.05
C LEU A 9 5.57 12.47 8.62
N VAL A 10 5.07 11.50 9.39
CA VAL A 10 3.86 11.68 10.19
C VAL A 10 4.23 12.52 11.43
N GLY A 11 3.68 13.72 11.54
CA GLY A 11 4.07 14.65 12.62
C GLY A 11 5.56 14.97 12.55
N ASN A 12 6.28 14.74 13.67
CA ASN A 12 7.73 14.95 13.78
C ASN A 12 8.57 13.67 13.64
N GLN A 13 7.96 12.54 13.25
CA GLN A 13 8.69 11.28 13.06
C GLN A 13 9.59 11.37 11.83
N LYS A 14 10.89 11.25 12.05
CA LYS A 14 11.93 11.31 11.01
C LYS A 14 13.01 10.28 11.33
N LEU A 15 12.65 9.00 11.36
CA LEU A 15 13.67 7.95 11.46
C LEU A 15 14.46 7.91 10.15
N THR A 16 15.75 8.04 10.24
CA THR A 16 16.65 7.87 9.09
C THR A 16 16.73 6.40 8.66
N ALA A 17 17.13 6.15 7.43
CA ALA A 17 17.37 4.79 6.94
C ALA A 17 18.38 4.03 7.83
N ALA A 18 19.43 4.73 8.31
CA ALA A 18 20.44 4.15 9.20
C ALA A 18 19.82 3.71 10.55
N GLU A 19 19.03 4.58 11.16
CA GLU A 19 18.34 4.26 12.43
C GLU A 19 17.36 3.09 12.30
N ILE A 20 16.66 3.00 11.17
CA ILE A 20 15.75 1.87 10.90
C ILE A 20 16.54 0.57 10.80
N LYS A 21 17.64 0.55 10.03
CA LYS A 21 18.51 -0.63 9.88
C LYS A 21 19.14 -1.07 11.21
N GLU A 22 19.59 -0.12 12.01
CA GLU A 22 20.14 -0.41 13.35
C GLU A 22 19.08 -1.03 14.27
N ARG A 23 17.84 -0.47 14.28
CA ARG A 23 16.75 -1.03 15.08
C ARG A 23 16.34 -2.43 14.62
N ILE A 24 16.34 -2.69 13.31
CA ILE A 24 16.08 -4.03 12.75
C ILE A 24 17.14 -5.01 13.24
N LYS A 25 18.42 -4.67 13.12
CA LYS A 25 19.52 -5.51 13.60
C LYS A 25 19.36 -5.88 15.09
N ASN A 26 19.10 -4.87 15.92
CA ASN A 26 18.91 -5.08 17.36
C ASN A 26 17.67 -5.97 17.64
N LEU A 27 16.59 -5.82 16.86
CA LEU A 27 15.40 -6.65 16.98
C LEU A 27 15.67 -8.10 16.55
N GLU A 28 16.37 -8.33 15.44
CA GLU A 28 16.73 -9.67 14.97
C GLU A 28 17.64 -10.40 15.99
N GLU A 29 18.62 -9.71 16.57
CA GLU A 29 19.45 -10.26 17.64
C GLU A 29 18.60 -10.65 18.86
N PHE A 30 17.68 -9.79 19.29
CA PHE A 30 16.75 -10.08 20.37
C PHE A 30 15.86 -11.29 20.07
N LEU A 31 15.28 -11.39 18.87
CA LEU A 31 14.42 -12.49 18.45
C LEU A 31 15.18 -13.82 18.39
N LYS A 32 16.42 -13.78 17.88
CA LYS A 32 17.31 -14.95 17.86
C LYS A 32 17.58 -15.49 19.26
N HIS A 33 17.82 -14.62 20.26
CA HIS A 33 17.96 -15.03 21.67
C HIS A 33 16.67 -15.64 22.25
N LYS A 34 15.51 -15.39 21.65
CA LYS A 34 14.22 -16.01 21.99
C LYS A 34 13.92 -17.27 21.20
N GLY A 35 14.82 -17.72 20.33
CA GLY A 35 14.62 -18.88 19.45
C GLY A 35 13.66 -18.59 18.29
N ILE A 36 13.43 -17.32 17.93
CA ILE A 36 12.57 -16.92 16.82
C ILE A 36 13.46 -16.53 15.65
N GLU A 37 13.40 -17.32 14.58
CA GLU A 37 14.11 -17.03 13.32
C GLU A 37 13.18 -16.35 12.34
N ILE A 38 13.35 -15.03 12.19
CA ILE A 38 12.64 -14.21 11.22
C ILE A 38 13.59 -13.21 10.59
N GLU A 39 13.55 -13.07 9.28
CA GLU A 39 14.30 -12.06 8.54
C GLU A 39 13.44 -10.80 8.42
N ILE A 40 13.97 -9.66 8.90
CA ILE A 40 13.28 -8.38 8.90
C ILE A 40 13.95 -7.46 7.88
N LEU A 41 13.24 -7.13 6.83
CA LEU A 41 13.72 -6.26 5.75
C LEU A 41 13.39 -4.79 6.06
N PRO A 42 14.26 -3.83 5.71
CA PRO A 42 14.03 -2.42 5.97
C PRO A 42 13.09 -1.79 4.96
N GLY A 43 12.31 -0.80 5.39
CA GLY A 43 11.44 0.02 4.55
C GLY A 43 10.92 1.22 5.33
N MET A 44 10.10 2.03 4.69
CA MET A 44 9.36 3.15 5.28
C MET A 44 7.95 3.21 4.71
N GLU A 45 6.97 3.57 5.55
CA GLU A 45 5.68 4.10 5.08
C GLU A 45 5.76 5.62 5.11
N ILE A 46 5.88 6.21 3.92
CA ILE A 46 6.22 7.62 3.74
C ILE A 46 4.95 8.43 3.59
N TYR A 47 4.67 9.32 4.55
CA TYR A 47 3.53 10.23 4.44
C TYR A 47 3.76 11.27 3.35
N ILE A 48 2.79 11.44 2.46
CA ILE A 48 2.94 12.32 1.30
C ILE A 48 3.21 13.77 1.69
N ARG A 49 4.22 14.37 1.05
CA ARG A 49 4.58 15.79 1.17
C ARG A 49 5.02 16.33 -0.19
N LYS A 50 4.74 17.61 -0.44
CA LYS A 50 5.11 18.26 -1.71
C LYS A 50 6.60 18.17 -2.04
N ASN A 51 7.47 18.06 -1.05
CA ASN A 51 8.91 18.03 -1.23
C ASN A 51 9.51 16.61 -1.27
N LEU A 52 8.72 15.54 -1.49
CA LEU A 52 9.24 14.16 -1.51
C LEU A 52 10.30 13.96 -2.59
N GLY A 53 10.14 14.56 -3.78
CA GLY A 53 11.15 14.51 -4.84
C GLY A 53 12.51 15.08 -4.40
N LYS A 54 12.52 16.16 -3.59
CA LYS A 54 13.76 16.69 -2.98
C LYS A 54 14.36 15.71 -1.99
N LEU A 55 13.55 15.17 -1.07
CA LEU A 55 14.01 14.21 -0.06
C LEU A 55 14.55 12.92 -0.71
N ALA A 56 13.97 12.48 -1.81
CA ALA A 56 14.46 11.36 -2.60
C ALA A 56 15.86 11.63 -3.18
N LYS A 57 16.06 12.81 -3.79
CA LYS A 57 17.39 13.24 -4.31
C LYS A 57 18.44 13.33 -3.21
N GLU A 58 18.06 13.69 -2.00
CA GLU A 58 18.94 13.79 -0.83
C GLU A 58 19.21 12.42 -0.15
N GLY A 59 18.65 11.32 -0.69
CA GLY A 59 18.79 9.97 -0.14
C GLY A 59 18.13 9.77 1.23
N GLN A 60 17.12 10.59 1.56
CA GLN A 60 16.42 10.53 2.85
C GLN A 60 15.26 9.53 2.86
N LEU A 61 14.82 9.04 1.70
CA LEU A 61 13.76 8.06 1.59
C LEU A 61 14.34 6.64 1.48
N LEU A 62 13.68 5.70 2.14
CA LEU A 62 14.05 4.28 2.11
C LEU A 62 12.95 3.49 1.42
N GLY A 63 13.31 2.89 0.28
CA GLY A 63 12.43 1.96 -0.43
C GLY A 63 12.28 0.64 0.32
N LEU A 64 11.28 -0.14 -0.05
CA LEU A 64 11.02 -1.47 0.51
C LEU A 64 12.20 -2.39 0.20
N ASN A 65 12.91 -2.84 1.23
CA ASN A 65 14.19 -3.56 1.11
C ASN A 65 15.23 -2.84 0.24
N GLU A 66 15.36 -1.51 0.41
CA GLU A 66 16.30 -0.66 -0.35
C GLU A 66 16.07 -0.66 -1.86
N SER A 67 14.93 -1.15 -2.33
CA SER A 67 14.54 -1.14 -3.73
C SER A 67 14.04 0.24 -4.18
N ARG A 68 13.77 0.39 -5.49
CA ARG A 68 13.13 1.59 -6.04
C ARG A 68 11.67 1.80 -5.59
N TYR A 69 11.06 0.85 -4.92
CA TYR A 69 9.66 0.88 -4.52
C TYR A 69 9.46 1.68 -3.23
N LEU A 70 8.75 2.80 -3.31
CA LEU A 70 8.43 3.67 -2.17
C LEU A 70 6.97 3.50 -1.76
N LEU A 71 6.73 3.07 -0.53
CA LEU A 71 5.37 2.96 0.02
C LEU A 71 4.92 4.34 0.50
N ILE A 72 3.88 4.89 -0.15
CA ILE A 72 3.40 6.26 0.08
C ILE A 72 2.02 6.23 0.73
N GLU A 73 1.93 6.81 1.93
CA GLU A 73 0.67 7.02 2.64
C GLU A 73 0.07 8.39 2.31
N LEU A 74 -1.23 8.43 2.05
CA LEU A 74 -2.00 9.67 1.84
C LEU A 74 -2.88 9.99 3.06
N PRO A 75 -3.29 11.25 3.26
CA PRO A 75 -4.29 11.60 4.26
C PRO A 75 -5.62 10.88 4.02
N LEU A 76 -6.19 10.25 5.06
CA LEU A 76 -7.40 9.43 4.94
C LEU A 76 -8.64 10.21 4.43
N ASN A 77 -8.76 11.50 4.77
CA ASN A 77 -9.97 12.28 4.52
C ASN A 77 -9.79 13.35 3.42
N ASN A 78 -8.62 13.95 3.31
CA ASN A 78 -8.39 15.10 2.44
C ASN A 78 -7.20 14.84 1.52
N LEU A 79 -7.48 14.53 0.26
CA LEU A 79 -6.45 14.31 -0.74
C LEU A 79 -5.72 15.61 -1.09
N PRO A 80 -4.38 15.67 -0.97
CA PRO A 80 -3.61 16.84 -1.39
C PRO A 80 -3.67 17.03 -2.90
N ARG A 81 -3.82 18.27 -3.37
CA ARG A 81 -3.86 18.58 -4.81
C ARG A 81 -2.57 18.25 -5.54
N TYR A 82 -1.45 18.17 -4.82
CA TYR A 82 -0.12 17.85 -5.36
C TYR A 82 0.19 16.34 -5.43
N THR A 83 -0.82 15.47 -5.18
CA THR A 83 -0.58 14.02 -5.11
C THR A 83 -0.02 13.46 -6.40
N GLU A 84 -0.60 13.80 -7.54
CA GLU A 84 -0.17 13.33 -8.86
C GLU A 84 1.19 13.91 -9.25
N ASP A 85 1.45 15.20 -8.94
CA ASP A 85 2.75 15.82 -9.17
C ASP A 85 3.86 15.09 -8.40
N VAL A 86 3.60 14.72 -7.14
CA VAL A 86 4.57 13.98 -6.32
C VAL A 86 4.85 12.59 -6.88
N PHE A 87 3.83 11.86 -7.33
CA PHE A 87 4.03 10.55 -7.96
C PHE A 87 4.87 10.68 -9.22
N TYR A 88 4.57 11.67 -10.07
CA TYR A 88 5.34 11.94 -11.28
C TYR A 88 6.80 12.29 -10.97
N ASP A 89 7.05 13.20 -10.01
CA ASP A 89 8.40 13.60 -9.61
C ASP A 89 9.23 12.40 -9.12
N LEU A 90 8.64 11.49 -8.34
CA LEU A 90 9.31 10.28 -7.88
C LEU A 90 9.63 9.34 -9.04
N GLN A 91 8.71 9.16 -9.98
CA GLN A 91 8.92 8.31 -11.17
C GLN A 91 10.03 8.88 -12.08
N VAL A 92 10.09 10.19 -12.28
CA VAL A 92 11.18 10.85 -13.04
C VAL A 92 12.54 10.58 -12.38
N LEU A 93 12.58 10.40 -11.07
CA LEU A 93 13.79 10.05 -10.32
C LEU A 93 14.10 8.55 -10.31
N GLY A 94 13.32 7.73 -11.01
CA GLY A 94 13.50 6.28 -11.11
C GLY A 94 12.85 5.49 -9.98
N TYR A 95 12.13 6.13 -9.07
CA TYR A 95 11.36 5.44 -8.04
C TYR A 95 10.00 4.97 -8.55
N GLN A 96 9.48 3.93 -7.93
CA GLN A 96 8.16 3.38 -8.21
C GLN A 96 7.25 3.61 -7.00
N PRO A 97 6.30 4.57 -7.05
CA PRO A 97 5.35 4.77 -5.96
C PRO A 97 4.40 3.58 -5.79
N ILE A 98 4.24 3.11 -4.55
CA ILE A 98 3.19 2.18 -4.13
C ILE A 98 2.26 2.94 -3.19
N ILE A 99 1.00 3.05 -3.55
CA ILE A 99 -0.02 3.71 -2.73
C ILE A 99 -0.44 2.75 -1.62
N ALA A 100 -0.18 3.11 -0.35
CA ALA A 100 -0.56 2.31 0.81
C ALA A 100 -2.08 2.34 1.01
N HIS A 101 -2.69 1.19 1.28
CA HIS A 101 -4.09 1.00 1.67
C HIS A 101 -5.11 1.97 1.03
N PRO A 102 -5.19 2.02 -0.33
CA PRO A 102 -6.02 3.01 -1.05
C PRO A 102 -7.51 2.91 -0.71
N GLU A 103 -8.01 1.75 -0.34
CA GLU A 103 -9.39 1.51 0.08
C GLU A 103 -9.79 2.29 1.34
N ARG A 104 -8.82 2.77 2.11
CA ARG A 104 -9.05 3.56 3.32
C ARG A 104 -9.20 5.05 3.05
N TYR A 105 -8.82 5.54 1.87
CA TYR A 105 -8.94 6.96 1.52
C TYR A 105 -10.38 7.30 1.13
N ARG A 106 -10.90 8.35 1.73
CA ARG A 106 -12.27 8.84 1.43
C ARG A 106 -12.44 9.12 -0.07
N ALA A 107 -11.48 9.77 -0.70
CA ALA A 107 -11.53 10.11 -2.11
C ALA A 107 -11.66 8.86 -3.02
N VAL A 108 -10.92 7.77 -2.72
CA VAL A 108 -10.99 6.51 -3.46
C VAL A 108 -12.33 5.79 -3.21
N ARG A 109 -12.86 5.84 -1.98
CA ARG A 109 -14.19 5.27 -1.67
C ARG A 109 -15.34 6.02 -2.37
N GLU A 110 -15.18 7.32 -2.59
CA GLU A 110 -16.16 8.15 -3.31
C GLU A 110 -16.03 8.00 -4.84
N ASP A 111 -14.80 7.94 -5.35
CA ASP A 111 -14.46 7.69 -6.76
C ASP A 111 -13.32 6.65 -6.89
N THR A 112 -13.69 5.38 -7.00
CA THR A 112 -12.74 4.27 -7.15
C THR A 112 -11.84 4.43 -8.38
N ASN A 113 -12.33 5.10 -9.43
CA ASN A 113 -11.57 5.35 -10.65
C ASN A 113 -10.47 6.41 -10.47
N LEU A 114 -10.41 7.08 -9.35
CA LEU A 114 -9.24 7.89 -8.99
C LEU A 114 -8.00 7.01 -8.89
N LEU A 115 -8.11 5.84 -8.23
CA LEU A 115 -7.00 4.88 -8.17
C LEU A 115 -6.65 4.34 -9.56
N TYR A 116 -7.65 3.99 -10.38
CA TYR A 116 -7.43 3.56 -11.77
C TYR A 116 -6.54 4.56 -12.53
N ARG A 117 -6.85 5.86 -12.46
CA ARG A 117 -6.04 6.92 -13.12
C ARG A 117 -4.60 6.95 -12.61
N TRP A 118 -4.38 6.80 -11.31
CA TRP A 118 -3.02 6.78 -10.74
C TRP A 118 -2.21 5.55 -11.19
N LEU A 119 -2.87 4.39 -11.32
CA LEU A 119 -2.24 3.17 -11.83
C LEU A 119 -1.92 3.29 -13.32
N GLU A 120 -2.82 3.88 -14.14
CA GLU A 120 -2.51 4.21 -15.54
C GLU A 120 -1.32 5.17 -15.66
N ALA A 121 -1.17 6.09 -14.73
CA ALA A 121 -0.01 6.98 -14.64
C ALA A 121 1.25 6.28 -14.09
N GLY A 122 1.20 4.96 -13.84
CA GLY A 122 2.34 4.15 -13.47
C GLY A 122 2.54 3.93 -11.96
N ALA A 123 1.68 4.42 -11.07
CA ALA A 123 1.75 4.03 -9.66
C ALA A 123 1.35 2.56 -9.47
N LEU A 124 1.68 1.98 -8.30
CA LEU A 124 1.16 0.70 -7.83
C LEU A 124 0.30 0.92 -6.59
N ALA A 125 -0.42 -0.12 -6.17
CA ALA A 125 -1.24 -0.05 -4.96
C ALA A 125 -1.07 -1.30 -4.09
N GLN A 126 -1.00 -1.09 -2.77
CA GLN A 126 -0.95 -2.13 -1.76
C GLN A 126 -2.21 -2.09 -0.90
N LEU A 127 -3.02 -3.12 -0.97
CA LEU A 127 -4.22 -3.30 -0.16
C LEU A 127 -3.85 -3.68 1.28
N ASN A 128 -4.56 -3.13 2.26
CA ASN A 128 -4.53 -3.65 3.62
C ASN A 128 -5.43 -4.90 3.70
N GLY A 129 -4.85 -6.06 4.00
CA GLY A 129 -5.58 -7.32 4.06
C GLY A 129 -6.75 -7.30 5.04
N GLY A 130 -6.58 -6.65 6.19
CA GLY A 130 -7.65 -6.49 7.17
C GLY A 130 -8.88 -5.74 6.64
N SER A 131 -8.74 -4.97 5.55
CA SER A 131 -9.87 -4.32 4.90
C SER A 131 -10.81 -5.32 4.25
N LEU A 132 -10.29 -6.37 3.60
CA LEU A 132 -11.10 -7.47 3.03
C LEU A 132 -11.86 -8.24 4.11
N LEU A 133 -11.30 -8.33 5.30
CA LEU A 133 -11.93 -8.99 6.45
C LEU A 133 -12.89 -8.09 7.24
N GLY A 134 -13.10 -6.84 6.79
CA GLY A 134 -14.02 -5.89 7.41
C GLY A 134 -13.53 -5.23 8.69
N ILE A 135 -12.24 -5.34 9.04
CA ILE A 135 -11.66 -4.75 10.26
C ILE A 135 -11.89 -3.22 10.34
N PHE A 136 -11.96 -2.56 9.20
CA PHE A 136 -12.15 -1.10 9.08
C PHE A 136 -13.59 -0.70 8.71
N GLY A 137 -14.53 -1.66 8.77
CA GLY A 137 -15.96 -1.44 8.50
C GLY A 137 -16.36 -1.70 7.05
N GLU A 138 -17.68 -1.89 6.84
CA GLU A 138 -18.27 -2.35 5.58
C GLU A 138 -17.92 -1.47 4.36
N ARG A 139 -17.89 -0.15 4.52
CA ARG A 139 -17.56 0.76 3.40
C ARG A 139 -16.14 0.54 2.88
N VAL A 140 -15.20 0.29 3.78
CA VAL A 140 -13.79 0.03 3.41
C VAL A 140 -13.69 -1.36 2.79
N LYS A 141 -14.37 -2.37 3.37
CA LYS A 141 -14.43 -3.73 2.84
C LYS A 141 -14.98 -3.75 1.41
N ASN A 142 -16.13 -3.13 1.18
CA ASN A 142 -16.75 -3.08 -0.15
C ASN A 142 -15.82 -2.40 -1.17
N THR A 143 -15.09 -1.36 -0.77
CA THR A 143 -14.10 -0.73 -1.65
C THR A 143 -12.94 -1.68 -1.91
N ALA A 144 -12.42 -2.35 -0.90
CA ALA A 144 -11.34 -3.33 -1.04
C ALA A 144 -11.72 -4.45 -2.03
N GLU A 145 -12.93 -4.99 -1.93
CA GLU A 145 -13.46 -6.01 -2.85
C GLU A 145 -13.53 -5.47 -4.29
N ILE A 146 -14.06 -4.27 -4.50
CA ILE A 146 -14.09 -3.62 -5.82
C ILE A 146 -12.67 -3.46 -6.39
N LEU A 147 -11.70 -3.04 -5.57
CA LEU A 147 -10.31 -2.87 -6.03
C LEU A 147 -9.69 -4.19 -6.47
N VAL A 148 -9.96 -5.28 -5.75
CA VAL A 148 -9.48 -6.63 -6.11
C VAL A 148 -10.15 -7.11 -7.40
N GLU A 149 -11.48 -7.03 -7.49
CA GLU A 149 -12.27 -7.46 -8.65
C GLU A 149 -11.88 -6.75 -9.96
N HIS A 150 -11.36 -5.52 -9.85
CA HIS A 150 -10.98 -4.70 -11.01
C HIS A 150 -9.46 -4.65 -11.24
N ASN A 151 -8.67 -5.52 -10.57
CA ASN A 151 -7.20 -5.58 -10.65
C ASN A 151 -6.51 -4.26 -10.27
N LEU A 152 -7.13 -3.45 -9.42
CA LEU A 152 -6.64 -2.13 -9.02
C LEU A 152 -5.65 -2.17 -7.84
N VAL A 153 -5.26 -3.35 -7.39
CA VAL A 153 -4.23 -3.53 -6.36
C VAL A 153 -3.26 -4.63 -6.78
N GLN A 154 -1.96 -4.40 -6.66
CA GLN A 154 -0.90 -5.31 -7.10
C GLN A 154 -0.24 -6.02 -5.93
N LEU A 155 -0.40 -5.51 -4.73
CA LEU A 155 0.21 -5.99 -3.50
C LEU A 155 -0.83 -6.05 -2.38
N VAL A 156 -0.64 -6.98 -1.46
CA VAL A 156 -1.43 -7.11 -0.23
C VAL A 156 -0.49 -7.22 0.95
N ALA A 157 -0.78 -6.51 2.04
CA ALA A 157 -0.03 -6.57 3.28
C ALA A 157 -0.96 -6.63 4.51
N SER A 158 -0.46 -7.15 5.62
CA SER A 158 -1.20 -7.19 6.88
C SER A 158 -1.37 -5.81 7.51
N ASP A 159 -0.44 -4.89 7.24
CA ASP A 159 -0.36 -3.59 7.91
C ASP A 159 -0.46 -3.75 9.44
N LEU A 160 0.35 -4.69 9.95
CA LEU A 160 0.35 -5.13 11.34
C LEU A 160 0.78 -4.00 12.28
N HIS A 161 -0.06 -3.67 13.28
CA HIS A 161 0.25 -2.67 14.29
C HIS A 161 0.09 -3.19 15.73
N SER A 162 -0.51 -4.36 15.90
CA SER A 162 -0.75 -4.94 17.22
C SER A 162 -1.08 -6.43 17.10
N ASN A 163 -1.03 -7.13 18.22
CA ASN A 163 -1.48 -8.52 18.33
C ASN A 163 -3.00 -8.65 18.60
N LYS A 164 -3.76 -7.55 18.50
CA LYS A 164 -5.21 -7.52 18.76
C LYS A 164 -5.98 -7.24 17.48
N ARG A 165 -6.49 -6.01 17.31
CA ARG A 165 -7.39 -5.65 16.20
C ARG A 165 -6.69 -5.57 14.84
N ARG A 166 -5.46 -5.04 14.78
CA ARG A 166 -4.63 -4.99 13.57
C ARG A 166 -3.51 -6.04 13.68
N ARG A 167 -3.92 -7.30 13.88
CA ARG A 167 -3.05 -8.47 13.99
C ARG A 167 -2.67 -9.00 12.61
N GLU A 168 -1.77 -9.96 12.62
CA GLU A 168 -1.49 -10.78 11.45
C GLU A 168 -2.79 -11.47 10.98
N CYS A 169 -3.04 -11.49 9.68
CA CYS A 169 -4.27 -11.99 9.08
C CYS A 169 -4.08 -12.50 7.62
N LEU A 170 -2.84 -12.71 7.19
CA LEU A 170 -2.57 -13.01 5.77
C LEU A 170 -3.12 -14.39 5.34
N GLU A 171 -3.27 -15.35 6.26
CA GLU A 171 -3.90 -16.64 5.94
C GLU A 171 -5.38 -16.45 5.59
N GLU A 172 -6.14 -15.72 6.44
CA GLU A 172 -7.55 -15.43 6.19
C GLU A 172 -7.74 -14.57 4.94
N VAL A 173 -6.82 -13.64 4.70
CA VAL A 173 -6.81 -12.79 3.49
C VAL A 173 -6.56 -13.64 2.25
N ASN A 174 -5.61 -14.57 2.28
CA ASN A 174 -5.34 -15.46 1.15
C ASN A 174 -6.56 -16.30 0.80
N ALA A 175 -7.21 -16.92 1.79
CA ALA A 175 -8.46 -17.65 1.59
C ALA A 175 -9.53 -16.77 0.95
N ARG A 176 -9.68 -15.51 1.40
CA ARG A 176 -10.64 -14.57 0.83
C ARG A 176 -10.33 -14.21 -0.62
N LEU A 177 -9.05 -14.00 -0.97
CA LEU A 177 -8.62 -13.72 -2.33
C LEU A 177 -8.85 -14.91 -3.27
N GLU A 178 -8.69 -16.13 -2.78
CA GLU A 178 -9.01 -17.37 -3.50
C GLU A 178 -10.53 -17.48 -3.76
N GLU A 179 -11.37 -17.21 -2.75
CA GLU A 179 -12.84 -17.15 -2.92
C GLU A 179 -13.27 -16.09 -3.95
N MET A 180 -12.54 -14.99 -4.06
CA MET A 180 -12.78 -13.93 -5.04
C MET A 180 -12.22 -14.26 -6.43
N GLU A 181 -11.58 -15.43 -6.61
CA GLU A 181 -10.95 -15.86 -7.85
C GLU A 181 -9.94 -14.85 -8.41
N SER A 182 -9.24 -14.13 -7.52
CA SER A 182 -8.27 -13.12 -7.93
C SER A 182 -7.11 -13.73 -8.73
N GLN A 183 -6.84 -13.20 -9.91
CA GLN A 183 -5.77 -13.66 -10.81
C GLN A 183 -4.42 -12.99 -10.53
N ILE A 184 -4.37 -12.02 -9.62
CA ILE A 184 -3.15 -11.29 -9.31
C ILE A 184 -2.23 -12.16 -8.46
N LYS A 185 -0.95 -12.18 -8.82
CA LYS A 185 0.08 -12.95 -8.12
C LYS A 185 0.70 -12.13 -6.98
N TYR A 186 -0.08 -11.80 -5.96
CA TYR A 186 0.31 -10.89 -4.87
C TYR A 186 1.64 -11.25 -4.21
N TRP A 187 1.86 -12.53 -3.91
CA TRP A 187 3.08 -13.00 -3.25
C TRP A 187 4.31 -12.94 -4.16
N GLN A 188 4.13 -13.23 -5.45
CA GLN A 188 5.20 -13.08 -6.44
C GLN A 188 5.54 -11.60 -6.67
N ASN A 189 4.53 -10.72 -6.65
CA ASN A 189 4.73 -9.29 -6.73
C ASN A 189 5.47 -8.74 -5.48
N ALA A 190 5.14 -9.24 -4.28
CA ALA A 190 5.86 -8.88 -3.07
C ALA A 190 7.34 -9.32 -3.14
N GLU A 191 7.62 -10.50 -3.67
CA GLU A 191 8.99 -10.96 -3.90
C GLU A 191 9.73 -10.13 -4.95
N ALA A 192 9.05 -9.72 -6.03
CA ALA A 192 9.61 -8.82 -7.04
C ALA A 192 10.00 -7.46 -6.44
N VAL A 193 9.17 -6.90 -5.56
CA VAL A 193 9.48 -5.66 -4.82
C VAL A 193 10.74 -5.84 -3.97
N ILE A 194 10.83 -6.92 -3.19
CA ILE A 194 12.00 -7.23 -2.34
C ILE A 194 13.29 -7.35 -3.16
N ARG A 195 13.21 -7.90 -4.38
CA ARG A 195 14.34 -8.11 -5.29
C ARG A 195 14.60 -6.96 -6.25
N ASP A 196 13.91 -5.84 -6.11
CA ASP A 196 13.93 -4.70 -7.04
C ASP A 196 13.64 -5.09 -8.51
N GLN A 197 12.83 -6.13 -8.71
CA GLN A 197 12.39 -6.61 -10.01
C GLN A 197 11.06 -5.95 -10.41
N LYS A 198 10.69 -6.06 -11.69
CA LYS A 198 9.42 -5.49 -12.17
C LYS A 198 8.24 -6.30 -11.64
N VAL A 199 7.29 -5.61 -11.01
CA VAL A 199 6.01 -6.18 -10.56
C VAL A 199 5.17 -6.57 -11.78
N GLN A 200 4.56 -7.74 -11.73
CA GLN A 200 3.63 -8.19 -12.77
C GLN A 200 2.31 -7.45 -12.63
N LEU A 201 1.87 -6.83 -13.73
CA LEU A 201 0.59 -6.15 -13.80
C LEU A 201 -0.42 -7.01 -14.55
N ASN A 202 -1.63 -7.10 -14.03
CA ASN A 202 -2.79 -7.58 -14.75
C ASN A 202 -3.49 -6.38 -15.40
N ASP A 203 -4.34 -6.64 -16.40
CA ASP A 203 -5.15 -5.58 -17.01
C ASP A 203 -6.05 -4.95 -15.97
N ILE A 204 -5.78 -3.69 -15.66
CA ILE A 204 -6.61 -2.90 -14.73
C ILE A 204 -7.95 -2.55 -15.40
N GLN A 205 -9.02 -2.60 -14.65
CA GLN A 205 -10.37 -2.39 -15.17
C GLN A 205 -11.00 -1.14 -14.56
N TYR A 206 -11.63 -0.35 -15.42
CA TYR A 206 -12.41 0.81 -14.99
C TYR A 206 -13.69 0.36 -14.27
N TYR A 207 -13.92 0.84 -13.05
CA TYR A 207 -15.11 0.52 -12.27
C TYR A 207 -16.33 1.28 -12.79
N LYS A 208 -17.35 0.54 -13.24
CA LYS A 208 -18.65 1.11 -13.61
C LYS A 208 -19.65 0.87 -12.47
N LYS A 209 -19.92 1.93 -11.70
CA LYS A 209 -20.91 1.85 -10.63
C LYS A 209 -22.26 1.36 -11.21
N LYS A 210 -22.75 0.21 -10.73
CA LYS A 210 -24.08 -0.27 -11.12
C LYS A 210 -25.11 0.78 -10.70
N LYS A 211 -25.89 1.31 -11.65
CA LYS A 211 -27.01 2.22 -11.34
C LYS A 211 -27.99 1.47 -10.44
N GLY A 212 -28.17 1.95 -9.21
CA GLY A 212 -29.18 1.42 -8.30
C GLY A 212 -30.57 1.60 -8.89
N PHE A 213 -31.51 0.73 -8.52
CA PHE A 213 -32.90 0.80 -8.98
C PHE A 213 -33.53 2.20 -8.73
N LEU A 214 -33.11 2.91 -7.67
CA LEU A 214 -33.54 4.26 -7.32
C LEU A 214 -32.97 5.38 -8.20
N ASP A 215 -31.85 5.15 -8.89
CA ASP A 215 -31.27 6.14 -9.81
C ASP A 215 -32.06 6.23 -11.14
N ARG A 216 -32.93 5.26 -11.41
CA ARG A 216 -33.86 5.28 -12.56
C ARG A 216 -34.99 6.28 -12.41
N PHE A 217 -35.27 6.77 -11.19
CA PHE A 217 -36.36 7.69 -10.87
C PHE A 217 -35.96 9.15 -10.68
N LYS A 218 -34.66 9.49 -10.86
CA LYS A 218 -34.17 10.88 -10.81
C LYS A 218 -34.16 11.56 -12.19
N ILE A 219 -35.13 11.27 -13.02
CA ILE A 219 -35.42 12.06 -14.23
C ILE A 219 -36.76 12.75 -13.97
N PHE A 220 -36.68 13.89 -13.25
CA PHE A 220 -37.60 15.03 -13.36
C PHE A 220 -37.01 16.19 -12.57
#